data_28f31784195aa128f4b4711a9eaaea2b
#
_entry.id   28f31784195aa128f4b4711a9eaaea2b
#
_cell.length_a   1.000
_cell.length_b   1.000
_cell.length_c   1.000
_cell.angle_alpha   90.00
_cell.angle_beta   90.00
_cell.angle_gamma   90.00
#
_symmetry.space_group_name_H-M   'P 1'
#
loop_
_entity.id
_entity.type
_entity.pdbx_description
1 polymer ?
#
loop_
_entity_poly.entity_id
_entity_poly.type
_entity_poly.pdbx_seq_one_letter_code
_entity_poly.pdbx_strand_id
1 'polypeptide(L)'
;MDINRYMELLDRAEKLKNNTRHSWTSSGRHESVAEHSWRLAFMAYFMKDEFPDVDINKVILMCMMHDFGEAFTGDIPAFDKTSDDENTEENVIKEWIDSLPEPYRTCVLYTSPSPRDA
;
A
#
# COMPACT_ATOMS: atom_id res chain seq x y z
N MET A 1 -14.76 3.20 -14.56
CA MET A 1 -13.38 2.79 -14.92
C MET A 1 -13.45 1.82 -16.08
N ASP A 2 -12.65 2.03 -17.11
CA ASP A 2 -12.66 1.10 -18.23
C ASP A 2 -11.88 -0.19 -17.88
N ILE A 3 -12.12 -1.24 -18.66
CA ILE A 3 -11.55 -2.55 -18.37
C ILE A 3 -10.03 -2.57 -18.48
N ASN A 4 -9.46 -1.82 -19.40
CA ASN A 4 -8.01 -1.78 -19.56
C ASN A 4 -7.33 -1.17 -18.32
N ARG A 5 -7.89 -0.08 -17.81
CA ARG A 5 -7.40 0.55 -16.58
C ARG A 5 -7.52 -0.41 -15.40
N TYR A 6 -8.66 -1.10 -15.30
CA TYR A 6 -8.88 -2.07 -14.23
C TYR A 6 -7.83 -3.19 -14.26
N MET A 7 -7.55 -3.72 -15.44
CA MET A 7 -6.53 -4.76 -15.58
C MET A 7 -5.13 -4.25 -15.23
N GLU A 8 -4.81 -3.01 -15.59
CA GLU A 8 -3.54 -2.40 -15.20
C GLU A 8 -3.38 -2.30 -13.69
N LEU A 9 -4.48 -1.94 -13.00
CA LEU A 9 -4.47 -1.88 -11.53
C LEU A 9 -4.20 -3.24 -10.92
N LEU A 10 -4.86 -4.28 -11.43
CA LEU A 10 -4.67 -5.63 -10.93
C LEU A 10 -3.24 -6.11 -11.19
N ASP A 11 -2.70 -5.83 -12.37
CA ASP A 11 -1.33 -6.21 -12.71
C ASP A 11 -0.32 -5.50 -11.80
N ARG A 12 -0.57 -4.25 -11.48
CA ARG A 12 0.30 -3.50 -10.58
C ARG A 12 0.24 -4.08 -9.16
N ALA A 13 -0.96 -4.36 -8.67
CA ALA A 13 -1.14 -4.94 -7.33
C ALA A 13 -0.49 -6.33 -7.22
N GLU A 14 -0.48 -7.09 -8.31
CA GLU A 14 0.14 -8.42 -8.37
C GLU A 14 1.62 -8.37 -7.97
N LYS A 15 2.32 -7.25 -8.27
CA LYS A 15 3.73 -7.08 -7.94
C LYS A 15 4.01 -7.21 -6.45
N LEU A 16 3.04 -6.84 -5.61
CA LEU A 16 3.20 -6.93 -4.16
C LEU A 16 3.33 -8.36 -3.65
N LYS A 17 2.85 -9.33 -4.41
CA LYS A 17 3.00 -10.75 -4.06
C LYS A 17 4.45 -11.22 -4.19
N ASN A 18 5.21 -10.59 -5.09
CA ASN A 18 6.59 -10.96 -5.36
C ASN A 18 7.59 -10.13 -4.57
N ASN A 19 7.15 -9.01 -4.00
CA ASN A 19 8.00 -8.16 -3.17
C ASN A 19 7.98 -8.70 -1.74
N THR A 20 9.13 -9.15 -1.25
CA THR A 20 9.23 -9.74 0.09
C THR A 20 9.78 -8.73 1.08
N ARG A 21 9.37 -8.91 2.33
CA ARG A 21 9.83 -8.11 3.45
C ARG A 21 10.97 -8.85 4.16
N HIS A 22 11.64 -8.16 5.09
CA HIS A 22 12.67 -8.78 5.92
C HIS A 22 12.09 -9.45 7.16
N SER A 23 10.79 -9.74 7.14
CA SER A 23 10.09 -10.49 8.15
C SER A 23 9.78 -11.89 7.63
N TRP A 24 9.69 -12.85 8.52
CA TRP A 24 9.47 -14.25 8.17
C TRP A 24 8.06 -14.67 8.56
N THR A 25 7.45 -15.52 7.73
CA THR A 25 6.20 -16.17 8.10
C THR A 25 6.49 -17.29 9.11
N SER A 26 5.43 -17.78 9.75
CA SER A 26 5.56 -18.88 10.71
C SER A 26 6.12 -20.17 10.09
N SER A 27 5.99 -20.32 8.77
CA SER A 27 6.53 -21.47 8.06
C SER A 27 7.97 -21.29 7.58
N GLY A 28 8.59 -20.15 7.90
CA GLY A 28 10.01 -19.92 7.63
C GLY A 28 10.36 -19.35 6.27
N ARG A 29 9.39 -18.74 5.56
CA ARG A 29 9.67 -18.02 4.32
C ARG A 29 9.50 -16.51 4.53
N HIS A 30 10.09 -15.72 3.65
CA HIS A 30 9.90 -14.26 3.70
C HIS A 30 8.44 -13.90 3.43
N GLU A 31 7.90 -13.00 4.25
CA GLU A 31 6.55 -12.48 4.06
C GLU A 31 6.51 -11.52 2.88
N SER A 32 5.50 -11.64 2.01
CA SER A 32 5.31 -10.67 0.93
C SER A 32 4.63 -9.40 1.46
N VAL A 33 4.79 -8.30 0.72
CA VAL A 33 4.12 -7.03 1.03
C VAL A 33 2.60 -7.21 0.97
N ALA A 34 2.10 -7.99 0.01
CA ALA A 34 0.66 -8.28 -0.11
C ALA A 34 0.12 -8.98 1.14
N GLU A 35 0.84 -9.97 1.66
CA GLU A 35 0.45 -10.70 2.86
C GLU A 35 0.43 -9.78 4.08
N HIS A 36 1.44 -8.93 4.19
CA HIS A 36 1.53 -7.95 5.28
C HIS A 36 0.35 -6.98 5.25
N SER A 37 0.03 -6.45 4.08
CA SER A 37 -1.09 -5.50 3.92
C SER A 37 -2.42 -6.14 4.25
N TRP A 38 -2.63 -7.38 3.84
CA TRP A 38 -3.84 -8.12 4.16
C TRP A 38 -3.99 -8.31 5.68
N ARG A 39 -2.90 -8.70 6.34
CA ARG A 39 -2.93 -8.93 7.79
C ARG A 39 -3.22 -7.64 8.54
N LEU A 40 -2.64 -6.53 8.12
CA LEU A 40 -2.93 -5.23 8.74
C LEU A 40 -4.40 -4.86 8.62
N ALA A 41 -5.00 -5.05 7.44
CA ALA A 41 -6.41 -4.76 7.23
C ALA A 41 -7.30 -5.67 8.09
N PHE A 42 -6.95 -6.94 8.19
CA PHE A 42 -7.65 -7.90 9.04
C PHE A 42 -7.60 -7.48 10.51
N MET A 43 -6.42 -7.12 11.00
CA MET A 43 -6.24 -6.65 12.38
C MET A 43 -7.08 -5.39 12.65
N ALA A 44 -7.06 -4.45 11.72
CA ALA A 44 -7.80 -3.19 11.87
C ALA A 44 -9.31 -3.45 11.98
N TYR A 45 -9.84 -4.33 11.14
CA TYR A 45 -11.27 -4.63 11.17
C TYR A 45 -11.72 -5.17 12.52
N PHE A 46 -10.95 -6.08 13.12
CA PHE A 46 -11.31 -6.70 14.39
C PHE A 46 -10.98 -5.84 15.62
N MET A 47 -10.44 -4.64 15.41
CA MET A 47 -10.23 -3.66 16.46
C MET A 47 -11.25 -2.51 16.40
N LYS A 48 -12.19 -2.56 15.48
CA LYS A 48 -13.11 -1.42 15.24
C LYS A 48 -13.96 -1.05 16.46
N ASP A 49 -14.32 -2.03 17.29
CA ASP A 49 -15.14 -1.79 18.47
C ASP A 49 -14.38 -1.01 19.55
N GLU A 50 -13.04 -1.08 19.54
CA GLU A 50 -12.20 -0.34 20.47
C GLU A 50 -12.04 1.13 20.05
N PHE A 51 -12.37 1.45 18.80
CA PHE A 51 -12.22 2.80 18.25
C PHE A 51 -13.48 3.19 17.48
N PRO A 52 -14.62 3.37 18.19
CA PRO A 52 -15.92 3.57 17.55
C PRO A 52 -16.02 4.85 16.70
N ASP A 53 -15.18 5.84 16.97
CA ASP A 53 -15.21 7.11 16.23
C ASP A 53 -14.36 7.10 14.97
N VAL A 54 -13.67 5.99 14.69
CA VAL A 54 -12.79 5.88 13.53
C VAL A 54 -13.56 5.32 12.35
N ASP A 55 -13.35 5.91 11.17
CA ASP A 55 -13.89 5.38 9.92
C ASP A 55 -13.09 4.14 9.50
N ILE A 56 -13.64 2.98 9.81
CA ILE A 56 -12.94 1.70 9.57
C ILE A 56 -12.71 1.44 8.07
N ASN A 57 -13.61 1.87 7.21
CA ASN A 57 -13.43 1.69 5.77
C ASN A 57 -12.20 2.44 5.27
N LYS A 58 -11.99 3.65 5.80
CA LYS A 58 -10.81 4.44 5.47
C LYS A 58 -9.54 3.77 5.99
N VAL A 59 -9.57 3.25 7.21
CA VAL A 59 -8.42 2.57 7.80
C VAL A 59 -8.05 1.32 6.99
N ILE A 60 -9.03 0.53 6.57
CA ILE A 60 -8.80 -0.66 5.76
C ILE A 60 -8.14 -0.27 4.43
N LEU A 61 -8.63 0.80 3.79
CA LEU A 61 -8.02 1.28 2.55
C LEU A 61 -6.58 1.75 2.78
N MET A 62 -6.32 2.45 3.89
CA MET A 62 -4.96 2.85 4.27
C MET A 62 -4.05 1.63 4.42
N CYS A 63 -4.52 0.56 5.05
CA CYS A 63 -3.74 -0.66 5.21
C CYS A 63 -3.39 -1.28 3.87
N MET A 64 -4.36 -1.29 2.93
CA MET A 64 -4.12 -1.81 1.58
C MET A 64 -3.09 -0.98 0.81
N MET A 65 -3.12 0.34 0.99
CA MET A 65 -2.31 1.25 0.19
C MET A 65 -0.99 1.64 0.86
N HIS A 66 -0.80 1.29 2.12
CA HIS A 66 0.34 1.72 2.94
C HIS A 66 1.69 1.50 2.25
N ASP A 67 1.92 0.31 1.72
CA ASP A 67 3.18 -0.04 1.06
C ASP A 67 3.02 -0.21 -0.45
N PHE A 68 1.96 0.35 -1.03
CA PHE A 68 1.68 0.14 -2.46
C PHE A 68 2.78 0.70 -3.37
N GLY A 69 3.52 1.71 -2.90
CA GLY A 69 4.65 2.25 -3.66
C GLY A 69 5.69 1.20 -4.03
N GLU A 70 5.81 0.16 -3.24
CA GLU A 70 6.76 -0.93 -3.50
C GLU A 70 6.39 -1.76 -4.73
N ALA A 71 5.15 -1.65 -5.22
CA ALA A 71 4.75 -2.27 -6.48
C ALA A 71 5.47 -1.63 -7.68
N PHE A 72 6.04 -0.45 -7.52
CA PHE A 72 6.75 0.28 -8.55
C PHE A 72 8.26 0.19 -8.40
N THR A 73 8.76 0.19 -7.17
CA THR A 73 10.20 0.29 -6.88
C THR A 73 10.82 -0.96 -6.28
N GLY A 74 9.97 -1.91 -5.84
CA GLY A 74 10.45 -3.08 -5.12
C GLY A 74 10.72 -2.79 -3.65
N ASP A 75 11.00 -3.86 -2.89
CA ASP A 75 11.26 -3.75 -1.45
C ASP A 75 12.76 -3.55 -1.21
N ILE A 76 13.13 -2.33 -0.86
CA ILE A 76 14.49 -1.99 -0.48
C ILE A 76 14.55 -2.00 1.06
N PRO A 77 15.50 -2.75 1.67
CA PRO A 77 15.63 -2.75 3.14
C PRO A 77 15.74 -1.33 3.68
N ALA A 78 15.07 -1.07 4.80
CA ALA A 78 14.99 0.27 5.37
C ALA A 78 16.39 0.88 5.63
N PHE A 79 17.35 0.06 6.05
CA PHE A 79 18.70 0.51 6.32
C PHE A 79 19.53 0.76 5.05
N ASP A 80 19.06 0.23 3.91
CA ASP A 80 19.70 0.47 2.60
C ASP A 80 19.00 1.56 1.80
N LYS A 81 17.81 2.02 2.25
CA LYS A 81 17.05 3.04 1.56
C LYS A 81 17.73 4.41 1.69
N THR A 82 17.94 5.06 0.56
CA THR A 82 18.47 6.43 0.52
C THR A 82 17.33 7.44 0.41
N SER A 83 17.65 8.72 0.61
CA SER A 83 16.67 9.79 0.39
C SER A 83 16.17 9.82 -1.05
N ASP A 84 17.05 9.51 -2.00
CA ASP A 84 16.69 9.46 -3.42
C ASP A 84 15.70 8.33 -3.71
N ASP A 85 15.88 7.16 -3.08
CA ASP A 85 14.96 6.03 -3.22
C ASP A 85 13.57 6.38 -2.69
N GLU A 86 13.51 7.03 -1.53
CA GLU A 86 12.26 7.46 -0.93
C GLU A 86 11.55 8.50 -1.80
N ASN A 87 12.28 9.46 -2.33
CA ASN A 87 11.71 10.49 -3.20
C ASN A 87 11.19 9.90 -4.50
N THR A 88 11.90 8.94 -5.09
CA THR A 88 11.48 8.27 -6.30
C THR A 88 10.20 7.50 -6.07
N GLU A 89 10.14 6.73 -4.98
CA GLU A 89 8.95 5.96 -4.61
C GLU A 89 7.75 6.86 -4.38
N GLU A 90 7.94 7.96 -3.64
CA GLU A 90 6.89 8.93 -3.36
C GLU A 90 6.38 9.60 -4.64
N ASN A 91 7.29 9.98 -5.54
CA ASN A 91 6.90 10.60 -6.81
C ASN A 91 6.14 9.66 -7.72
N VAL A 92 6.59 8.41 -7.80
CA VAL A 92 5.93 7.40 -8.63
C VAL A 92 4.51 7.12 -8.14
N ILE A 93 4.34 6.94 -6.83
CA ILE A 93 3.01 6.67 -6.27
C ILE A 93 2.08 7.86 -6.45
N LYS A 94 2.60 9.07 -6.32
CA LYS A 94 1.82 10.29 -6.53
C LYS A 94 1.34 10.40 -7.97
N GLU A 95 2.21 10.18 -8.94
CA GLU A 95 1.85 10.19 -10.35
C GLU A 95 0.80 9.12 -10.66
N TRP A 96 0.96 7.94 -10.07
CA TRP A 96 0.01 6.87 -10.25
C TRP A 96 -1.38 7.24 -9.71
N ILE A 97 -1.44 7.82 -8.50
CA ILE A 97 -2.69 8.28 -7.90
C ILE A 97 -3.35 9.33 -8.80
N ASP A 98 -2.58 10.28 -9.31
CA ASP A 98 -3.09 11.33 -10.19
C ASP A 98 -3.67 10.76 -11.48
N SER A 99 -3.23 9.59 -11.91
CA SER A 99 -3.73 8.93 -13.11
C SER A 99 -5.05 8.17 -12.90
N LEU A 100 -5.47 8.00 -11.64
CA LEU A 100 -6.69 7.24 -11.33
C LEU A 100 -7.93 8.04 -11.67
N PRO A 101 -9.00 7.38 -12.16
CA PRO A 101 -10.28 8.06 -12.34
C PRO A 101 -10.96 8.32 -10.99
N GLU A 102 -11.86 9.29 -10.96
CA GLU A 102 -12.70 9.53 -9.79
C GLU A 102 -13.76 8.42 -9.66
N PRO A 103 -14.19 8.05 -8.46
CA PRO A 103 -13.82 8.65 -7.16
C PRO A 103 -12.53 8.10 -6.56
N TYR A 104 -11.87 7.19 -7.23
CA TYR A 104 -10.71 6.47 -6.70
C TYR A 104 -9.52 7.40 -6.41
N ARG A 105 -9.28 8.35 -7.30
CA ARG A 105 -8.17 9.29 -7.11
C ARG A 105 -8.27 10.02 -5.78
N THR A 106 -9.42 10.61 -5.49
CA THR A 106 -9.64 11.34 -4.24
C THR A 106 -9.53 10.43 -3.04
N CYS A 107 -10.18 9.26 -3.07
CA CYS A 107 -10.17 8.33 -1.94
C CYS A 107 -8.77 7.82 -1.64
N VAL A 108 -8.02 7.44 -2.66
CA VAL A 108 -6.66 6.93 -2.48
C VAL A 108 -5.72 8.04 -2.02
N LEU A 109 -5.87 9.25 -2.56
CA LEU A 109 -5.04 10.39 -2.16
C LEU A 109 -5.17 10.68 -0.65
N TYR A 110 -6.38 10.65 -0.13
CA TYR A 110 -6.62 10.91 1.29
C TYR A 110 -6.13 9.79 2.22
N THR A 111 -5.95 8.59 1.70
CA THR A 111 -5.53 7.45 2.52
C THR A 111 -4.06 7.09 2.31
N SER A 112 -3.43 7.62 1.27
CA SER A 112 -2.02 7.32 0.98
C SER A 112 -1.14 8.06 1.99
N PRO A 113 -0.30 7.34 2.76
CA PRO A 113 0.61 8.01 3.68
C PRO A 113 1.68 8.77 2.92
N SER A 114 2.00 9.97 3.40
CA SER A 114 3.10 10.76 2.89
C SER A 114 3.99 11.16 4.06
N PRO A 115 5.32 11.07 3.94
CA PRO A 115 6.21 11.55 5.00
C PRO A 115 5.98 13.02 5.37
N ARG A 116 5.41 13.79 4.44
CA ARG A 116 5.14 15.21 4.66
C ARG A 116 3.89 15.46 5.48
N ASP A 117 3.00 14.47 5.53
CA ASP A 117 1.72 14.56 6.25
C ASP A 117 1.81 13.93 7.64
N ALA A 118 2.93 13.34 7.94
CA ALA A 118 3.15 12.67 9.21
C ALA A 118 3.40 13.68 10.35
#